data_c7029231149b83d5193642f5dd7bdbe7
#
_entry.id   c7029231149b83d5193642f5dd7bdbe7
#
_cell.length_a   1.000
_cell.length_b   1.000
_cell.length_c   1.000
_cell.angle_alpha   90.00
_cell.angle_beta   90.00
_cell.angle_gamma   90.00
#
_symmetry.space_group_name_H-M   'P 1'
#
loop_
_entity.id
_entity.type
_entity.pdbx_description
1 polymer ?
#
loop_
_entity_poly.entity_id
_entity_poly.type
_entity_poly.pdbx_seq_one_letter_code
_entity_poly.pdbx_strand_id
1 'polypeptide(L)'
;MNYGLVIYAILIGHSDKEHPLKQRDIRQLLKEEYGYNVDREVVRRAIEDMQIYDLPVKCSLNQRAGNDFYMTDIYYDKELVK
;
A
#
# COMPACT_ATOMS: atom_id res chain seq x y z
N MET A 1 12.97 1.26 12.00
CA MET A 1 12.34 0.21 11.17
C MET A 1 11.79 0.84 9.89
N ASN A 2 12.13 0.28 8.76
CA ASN A 2 11.62 0.79 7.48
C ASN A 2 10.37 0.02 7.06
N TYR A 3 9.22 0.48 7.50
CA TYR A 3 7.96 -0.14 7.15
C TYR A 3 7.68 -0.09 5.64
N GLY A 4 8.24 0.91 4.96
CA GLY A 4 8.04 1.02 3.51
C GLY A 4 8.54 -0.19 2.75
N LEU A 5 9.72 -0.71 3.09
CA LEU A 5 10.26 -1.91 2.45
C LEU A 5 9.40 -3.13 2.70
N VAL A 6 8.90 -3.28 3.93
CA VAL A 6 8.04 -4.41 4.30
C VAL A 6 6.71 -4.32 3.57
N ILE A 7 6.11 -3.12 3.52
CA ILE A 7 4.86 -2.91 2.81
C ILE A 7 5.03 -3.18 1.31
N TYR A 8 6.14 -2.75 0.74
CA TYR A 8 6.44 -3.01 -0.67
C TYR A 8 6.54 -4.52 -0.93
N ALA A 9 7.21 -5.25 -0.06
CA ALA A 9 7.30 -6.71 -0.16
C ALA A 9 5.92 -7.38 -0.08
N ILE A 10 5.05 -6.88 0.80
CA ILE A 10 3.67 -7.37 0.91
C ILE A 10 2.92 -7.15 -0.41
N LEU A 11 3.05 -5.97 -1.01
CA LEU A 11 2.39 -5.66 -2.27
C LEU A 11 2.88 -6.57 -3.39
N ILE A 12 4.18 -6.82 -3.47
CA ILE A 12 4.75 -7.73 -4.47
C ILE A 12 4.19 -9.14 -4.32
N GLY A 13 4.09 -9.62 -3.09
CA GLY A 13 3.69 -11.00 -2.81
C GLY A 13 2.18 -11.24 -2.79
N HIS A 14 1.38 -10.20 -2.52
CA HIS A 14 -0.05 -10.37 -2.24
C HIS A 14 -1.00 -9.57 -3.14
N SER A 15 -0.48 -8.76 -4.05
CA SER A 15 -1.35 -7.93 -4.87
C SER A 15 -0.97 -7.95 -6.34
N ASP A 16 -1.95 -7.66 -7.18
CA ASP A 16 -1.79 -7.39 -8.59
C ASP A 16 -2.99 -6.55 -9.04
N LYS A 17 -3.07 -6.27 -10.33
CA LYS A 17 -4.14 -5.43 -10.89
C LYS A 17 -5.53 -6.03 -10.66
N GLU A 18 -5.65 -7.35 -10.72
CA GLU A 18 -6.91 -8.05 -10.53
C GLU A 18 -7.22 -8.30 -9.06
N HIS A 19 -6.21 -8.19 -8.18
CA HIS A 19 -6.33 -8.46 -6.74
C HIS A 19 -5.70 -7.33 -5.94
N PRO A 20 -6.27 -6.11 -6.02
CA PRO A 20 -5.74 -4.98 -5.25
C PRO A 20 -6.09 -5.12 -3.77
N LEU A 21 -5.33 -4.41 -2.94
CA LEU A 21 -5.52 -4.44 -1.49
C LEU A 21 -6.05 -3.11 -0.99
N LYS A 22 -6.71 -3.16 0.16
CA LYS A 22 -7.09 -1.98 0.94
C LYS A 22 -6.03 -1.72 2.00
N GLN A 23 -6.03 -0.51 2.55
CA GLN A 23 -5.09 -0.16 3.61
C GLN A 23 -5.19 -1.12 4.80
N ARG A 24 -6.43 -1.51 5.18
CA ARG A 24 -6.63 -2.45 6.29
C ARG A 24 -6.06 -3.85 5.98
N ASP A 25 -6.12 -4.27 4.72
CA ASP A 25 -5.57 -5.57 4.32
C ASP A 25 -4.06 -5.58 4.47
N ILE A 26 -3.41 -4.48 4.09
CA ILE A 26 -1.97 -4.33 4.26
C ILE A 26 -1.59 -4.33 5.74
N ARG A 27 -2.35 -3.61 6.57
CA ARG A 27 -2.13 -3.58 8.02
C ARG A 27 -2.27 -4.97 8.65
N GLN A 28 -3.27 -5.72 8.19
CA GLN A 28 -3.49 -7.06 8.70
C GLN A 28 -2.34 -8.00 8.32
N LEU A 29 -1.87 -7.92 7.08
CA LEU A 29 -0.73 -8.72 6.62
C LEU A 29 0.56 -8.35 7.37
N LEU A 30 0.76 -7.07 7.64
CA LEU A 30 1.88 -6.61 8.46
C LEU A 30 1.86 -7.28 9.83
N LYS A 31 0.68 -7.33 10.45
CA LYS A 31 0.53 -7.92 11.77
C LYS A 31 0.72 -9.44 11.73
N GLU A 32 0.09 -10.10 10.76
CA GLU A 32 0.11 -11.56 10.68
C GLU A 32 1.47 -12.12 10.27
N GLU A 33 2.11 -11.50 9.28
CA GLU A 33 3.34 -12.04 8.71
C GLU A 33 4.60 -11.50 9.38
N TYR A 34 4.56 -10.28 9.90
CA TYR A 34 5.74 -9.61 10.45
C TYR A 34 5.59 -9.22 11.92
N GLY A 35 4.40 -9.33 12.48
CA GLY A 35 4.16 -8.95 13.86
C GLY A 35 4.14 -7.43 14.11
N TYR A 36 4.00 -6.63 13.05
CA TYR A 36 4.01 -5.17 13.16
C TYR A 36 2.59 -4.63 13.26
N ASN A 37 2.34 -3.85 14.30
CA ASN A 37 1.06 -3.21 14.52
C ASN A 37 1.20 -1.71 14.21
N VAL A 38 0.75 -1.30 13.03
CA VAL A 38 0.88 0.08 12.56
C VAL A 38 -0.51 0.66 12.26
N ASP A 39 -0.61 1.98 12.29
CA ASP A 39 -1.86 2.63 11.90
C ASP A 39 -1.91 2.88 10.39
N ARG A 40 -3.08 3.35 9.92
CA ARG A 40 -3.29 3.57 8.49
C ARG A 40 -2.41 4.69 7.93
N GLU A 41 -1.97 5.62 8.78
CA GLU A 41 -1.13 6.72 8.36
C GLU A 41 0.26 6.24 7.93
N VAL A 42 0.78 5.24 8.62
CA VAL A 42 2.05 4.61 8.25
C VAL A 42 1.94 3.99 6.85
N VAL A 43 0.84 3.27 6.60
CA VAL A 43 0.60 2.65 5.28
C VAL A 43 0.46 3.73 4.21
N ARG A 44 -0.33 4.76 4.47
CA ARG A 44 -0.55 5.84 3.51
C ARG A 44 0.76 6.52 3.11
N ARG A 45 1.58 6.87 4.10
CA ARG A 45 2.88 7.51 3.83
C ARG A 45 3.81 6.62 3.04
N ALA A 46 3.82 5.33 3.35
CA ALA A 46 4.65 4.38 2.63
C ALA A 46 4.25 4.32 1.15
N ILE A 47 2.94 4.25 0.87
CA ILE A 47 2.45 4.21 -0.50
C ILE A 47 2.76 5.52 -1.24
N GLU A 48 2.55 6.66 -0.58
CA GLU A 48 2.90 7.97 -1.16
C GLU A 48 4.38 8.05 -1.52
N ASP A 49 5.25 7.59 -0.63
CA ASP A 49 6.69 7.58 -0.88
C ASP A 49 7.04 6.68 -2.07
N MET A 50 6.41 5.53 -2.17
CA MET A 50 6.63 4.64 -3.31
C MET A 50 6.28 5.34 -4.63
N GLN A 51 5.21 6.12 -4.65
CA GLN A 51 4.80 6.85 -5.84
C GLN A 51 5.75 8.02 -6.14
N ILE A 52 6.24 8.70 -5.11
CA ILE A 52 7.22 9.78 -5.28
C ILE A 52 8.52 9.23 -5.89
N TYR A 53 8.94 8.04 -5.48
CA TYR A 53 10.15 7.41 -6.01
C TYR A 53 9.90 6.58 -7.27
N ASP A 54 8.72 6.70 -7.85
CA ASP A 54 8.37 6.06 -9.12
C ASP A 54 8.43 4.53 -9.07
N LEU A 55 8.15 3.96 -7.91
CA LEU A 55 8.02 2.52 -7.79
C LEU A 55 6.73 2.03 -8.45
N PRO A 56 6.69 0.78 -8.94
CA PRO A 56 5.53 0.28 -9.67
C PRO A 56 4.37 -0.09 -8.73
N VAL A 57 3.84 0.90 -8.04
CA VAL A 57 2.70 0.75 -7.12
C VAL A 57 1.62 1.74 -7.53
N LYS A 58 0.41 1.23 -7.69
CA LYS A 58 -0.75 2.04 -8.05
C LYS A 58 -1.80 1.98 -6.97
N CYS A 59 -2.62 3.01 -6.89
CA CYS A 59 -3.78 3.04 -6.00
C CYS A 59 -4.80 4.03 -6.53
N SER A 60 -6.01 3.92 -6.02
CA SER A 60 -7.08 4.90 -6.25
C SER A 60 -7.19 5.79 -5.02
N LEU A 61 -7.40 7.09 -5.24
CA LEU A 61 -7.68 8.04 -4.18
C LEU A 61 -9.16 8.38 -4.21
N ASN A 62 -9.80 8.24 -3.06
CA ASN A 62 -11.21 8.54 -2.90
C ASN A 62 -11.37 9.64 -1.88
N GLN A 63 -12.28 10.57 -2.14
CA GLN A 63 -12.57 11.68 -1.24
C GLN A 63 -13.77 11.34 -0.38
N ARG A 64 -13.63 11.54 0.93
CA ARG A 64 -14.74 11.47 1.87
C ARG A 64 -15.32 12.88 2.05
N ALA A 65 -16.39 12.96 2.81
CA ALA A 65 -16.96 14.26 3.17
C ALA A 65 -15.89 15.14 3.82
N GLY A 66 -15.76 16.37 3.35
CA GLY A 66 -14.69 17.27 3.77
C GLY A 66 -13.45 17.10 2.91
N ASN A 67 -12.27 17.29 3.51
CA ASN A 67 -10.99 17.23 2.81
C ASN A 67 -10.23 15.91 3.04
N ASP A 68 -10.90 14.89 3.57
CA ASP A 68 -10.26 13.61 3.84
C ASP A 68 -10.18 12.75 2.58
N PHE A 69 -9.02 12.16 2.38
CA PHE A 69 -8.79 11.20 1.30
C PHE A 69 -8.40 9.86 1.89
N TYR A 70 -8.78 8.80 1.20
CA TYR A 70 -8.35 7.46 1.56
C TYR A 70 -7.96 6.70 0.30
N MET A 71 -7.02 5.77 0.47
CA MET A 71 -6.52 4.97 -0.64
C MET A 71 -7.28 3.64 -0.71
N THR A 72 -7.61 3.25 -1.95
CA THR A 72 -8.18 1.94 -2.23
C THR A 72 -7.45 1.35 -3.43
N ASP A 73 -7.71 0.08 -3.71
CA ASP A 73 -7.19 -0.60 -4.91
C ASP A 73 -5.67 -0.45 -5.03
N ILE A 74 -4.97 -0.73 -3.93
CA ILE A 74 -3.51 -0.62 -3.87
C ILE A 74 -2.91 -1.92 -4.39
N TYR A 75 -2.03 -1.81 -5.38
CA TYR A 75 -1.42 -3.02 -5.92
C TYR A 75 -0.05 -2.75 -6.54
N TYR A 76 0.75 -3.81 -6.60
CA TYR A 76 2.01 -3.82 -7.32
C TYR A 76 1.74 -4.08 -8.79
N ASP A 77 2.16 -3.17 -9.65
CA ASP A 77 1.93 -3.27 -11.09
C ASP A 77 3.17 -3.80 -11.80
N LYS A 78 3.21 -5.11 -11.98
CA LYS A 78 4.35 -5.77 -12.62
C LYS A 78 4.54 -5.37 -14.09
N GLU A 79 3.52 -4.81 -14.73
CA GLU A 79 3.63 -4.33 -16.11
C GLU A 79 4.49 -3.07 -16.21
N LEU A 80 4.66 -2.34 -15.11
CA LEU A 80 5.53 -1.17 -15.06
C LEU A 80 6.99 -1.53 -14.80
N VAL A 81 7.28 -2.77 -14.46
CA VAL A 81 8.65 -3.23 -14.21
C VAL A 81 9.32 -3.51 -15.54
N LYS A 82 10.44 -2.86 -15.76
CA LYS A 82 11.22 -3.03 -17.00
C LYS A 82 12.33 -4.04 -16.81
#